data_45177566346400473db7294b7d8af692
#
_entry.id   45177566346400473db7294b7d8af692
#
_cell.length_a   1.000
_cell.length_b   1.000
_cell.length_c   1.000
_cell.angle_alpha   90.00
_cell.angle_beta   90.00
_cell.angle_gamma   90.00
#
_symmetry.space_group_name_H-M   'P 1'
#
loop_
_entity.id
_entity.type
_entity.pdbx_description
1 polymer ?
#
loop_
_entity_poly.entity_id
_entity_poly.type
_entity_poly.pdbx_seq_one_letter_code
_entity_poly.pdbx_strand_id
1 'polypeptide(L)'
;AGKKLIKLEELKDYPCLSFDQGDYNSFYYAEEVLSTYEYKQLIKANDRATMLNLMVGLNGYTLCSGIICEELNGDEYCAVKLDAKEVMDIGYISRKGIALSTIGQQYLEEISKYKAL
;
A
#
# COMPACT_ATOMS: atom_id res chain seq x y z
N ALA A 1 -6.58 0.32 17.91
CA ALA A 1 -7.31 -0.59 17.01
C ALA A 1 -8.78 -0.64 17.44
N GLY A 2 -9.71 -0.45 16.51
CA GLY A 2 -11.16 -0.43 16.83
C GLY A 2 -11.99 0.46 15.91
N LYS A 3 -11.34 1.40 15.19
CA LYS A 3 -12.03 2.19 14.17
C LYS A 3 -12.20 1.37 12.90
N LYS A 4 -13.41 1.38 12.34
CA LYS A 4 -13.72 0.76 11.04
C LYS A 4 -13.40 1.68 9.87
N LEU A 5 -13.27 2.98 10.10
CA LEU A 5 -13.04 4.03 9.11
C LEU A 5 -12.23 5.14 9.75
N ILE A 6 -11.25 5.69 9.04
CA ILE A 6 -10.38 6.79 9.49
C ILE A 6 -10.29 7.85 8.40
N LYS A 7 -10.24 9.12 8.81
CA LYS A 7 -10.01 10.24 7.90
C LYS A 7 -8.53 10.60 7.88
N LEU A 8 -8.05 11.12 6.75
CA LEU A 8 -6.65 11.51 6.60
C LEU A 8 -6.24 12.61 7.59
N GLU A 9 -7.18 13.50 7.94
CA GLU A 9 -6.96 14.55 8.94
C GLU A 9 -6.65 14.01 10.33
N GLU A 10 -7.17 12.85 10.68
CA GLU A 10 -6.92 12.20 11.98
C GLU A 10 -5.51 11.62 12.07
N LEU A 11 -4.85 11.44 10.92
CA LEU A 11 -3.49 10.89 10.82
C LEU A 11 -2.39 11.96 10.83
N LYS A 12 -2.74 13.25 10.84
CA LYS A 12 -1.78 14.36 10.71
C LYS A 12 -0.69 14.40 11.78
N ASP A 13 -0.97 13.87 12.96
CA ASP A 13 -0.03 13.87 14.08
C ASP A 13 0.83 12.59 14.14
N TYR A 14 0.62 11.69 13.20
CA TYR A 14 1.38 10.44 13.06
C TYR A 14 2.29 10.53 11.83
N PRO A 15 3.51 9.96 11.87
CA PRO A 15 4.38 9.93 10.71
C PRO A 15 3.82 9.00 9.63
N CYS A 16 3.77 9.50 8.40
CA CYS A 16 3.50 8.70 7.21
C CYS A 16 4.81 8.08 6.74
N LEU A 17 4.81 6.79 6.52
CA LEU A 17 5.92 6.06 5.94
C LEU A 17 5.60 5.73 4.48
N SER A 18 6.53 6.09 3.61
CA SER A 18 6.40 5.95 2.16
C SER A 18 7.60 5.19 1.61
N PHE A 19 7.35 4.37 0.60
CA PHE A 19 8.41 3.66 -0.09
C PHE A 19 9.10 4.59 -1.09
N ASP A 20 10.42 4.72 -0.99
CA ASP A 20 11.21 5.49 -1.94
C ASP A 20 11.51 4.65 -3.18
N GLN A 21 10.99 5.05 -4.32
CA GLN A 21 11.18 4.39 -5.61
C GLN A 21 12.36 4.95 -6.40
N GLY A 22 13.16 5.84 -5.81
CA GLY A 22 14.31 6.48 -6.43
C GLY A 22 13.96 7.61 -7.40
N ASP A 23 14.91 7.94 -8.28
CA ASP A 23 14.84 9.13 -9.16
C ASP A 23 13.76 9.06 -10.26
N TYR A 24 13.20 7.88 -10.50
CA TYR A 24 12.12 7.67 -11.49
C TYR A 24 10.72 7.85 -10.91
N ASN A 25 10.63 8.46 -9.76
CA ASN A 25 9.40 8.64 -9.00
C ASN A 25 8.54 9.77 -9.60
N SER A 26 7.92 9.51 -10.74
CA SER A 26 6.89 10.42 -11.23
C SER A 26 5.55 10.09 -10.56
N PHE A 27 4.71 11.09 -10.43
CA PHE A 27 3.33 10.94 -9.95
C PHE A 27 2.57 9.77 -10.60
N TYR A 28 2.79 9.54 -11.90
CA TYR A 28 2.13 8.49 -12.66
C TYR A 28 2.65 7.07 -12.37
N TYR A 29 3.79 6.96 -11.74
CA TYR A 29 4.41 5.68 -11.39
C TYR A 29 4.47 5.44 -9.88
N ALA A 30 3.86 6.34 -9.11
CA ALA A 30 3.81 6.17 -7.67
C ALA A 30 2.94 4.97 -7.33
N GLU A 31 3.50 4.01 -6.62
CA GLU A 31 2.79 2.84 -6.11
C GLU A 31 1.75 3.24 -5.05
N GLU A 32 1.96 4.37 -4.42
CA GLU A 32 1.15 4.83 -3.30
C GLU A 32 0.07 5.81 -3.73
N VAL A 33 -1.11 5.61 -3.16
CA VAL A 33 -2.24 6.53 -3.30
C VAL A 33 -1.93 7.82 -2.53
N LEU A 34 -2.44 8.96 -3.01
CA LEU A 34 -2.23 10.27 -2.39
C LEU A 34 -0.75 10.71 -2.31
N SER A 35 0.06 10.31 -3.27
CA SER A 35 1.48 10.69 -3.34
C SER A 35 1.71 12.21 -3.43
N THR A 36 0.70 12.98 -3.83
CA THR A 36 0.72 14.46 -3.90
C THR A 36 0.21 15.14 -2.65
N TYR A 37 -0.26 14.38 -1.64
CA TYR A 37 -0.69 14.98 -0.39
C TYR A 37 0.49 15.52 0.40
N GLU A 38 0.36 16.73 0.96
CA GLU A 38 1.37 17.31 1.84
C GLU A 38 1.27 16.73 3.25
N TYR A 39 2.14 15.80 3.55
CA TYR A 39 2.23 15.20 4.88
C TYR A 39 3.03 16.08 5.83
N LYS A 40 2.52 16.28 7.05
CA LYS A 40 3.23 17.00 8.10
C LYS A 40 4.54 16.31 8.51
N GLN A 41 4.52 14.99 8.52
CA GLN A 41 5.68 14.15 8.82
C GLN A 41 5.70 13.01 7.80
N LEU A 42 6.72 13.01 6.93
CA LEU A 42 6.91 11.99 5.91
C LEU A 42 8.30 11.37 6.06
N ILE A 43 8.35 10.07 6.17
CA ILE A 43 9.58 9.29 6.23
C ILE A 43 9.61 8.39 5.00
N LYS A 44 10.66 8.52 4.19
CA LYS A 44 10.88 7.67 3.03
C LYS A 44 11.91 6.59 3.35
N ALA A 45 11.62 5.36 3.01
CA ALA A 45 12.52 4.24 3.13
C ALA A 45 12.56 3.46 1.81
N ASN A 46 13.73 3.01 1.41
CA ASN A 46 13.94 2.24 0.18
C ASN A 46 13.95 0.72 0.41
N ASP A 47 13.68 0.30 1.62
CA ASP A 47 13.54 -1.10 2.01
C ASP A 47 12.24 -1.29 2.80
N ARG A 48 11.44 -2.28 2.40
CA ARG A 48 10.12 -2.50 2.99
C ARG A 48 10.20 -3.03 4.42
N ALA A 49 11.15 -3.88 4.73
CA ALA A 49 11.30 -4.40 6.09
C ALA A 49 11.67 -3.27 7.06
N THR A 50 12.58 -2.38 6.65
CA THR A 50 12.93 -1.18 7.41
C THR A 50 11.72 -0.26 7.58
N MET A 51 10.95 -0.03 6.52
CA MET A 51 9.74 0.79 6.57
C MET A 51 8.74 0.24 7.58
N LEU A 52 8.49 -1.06 7.56
CA LEU A 52 7.56 -1.72 8.48
C LEU A 52 8.03 -1.61 9.93
N ASN A 53 9.30 -1.88 10.20
CA ASN A 53 9.88 -1.75 11.54
C ASN A 53 9.78 -0.31 12.08
N LEU A 54 10.07 0.68 11.24
CA LEU A 54 9.92 2.08 11.61
C LEU A 54 8.46 2.45 11.88
N MET A 55 7.53 1.88 11.12
CA MET A 55 6.10 2.12 11.30
C MET A 55 5.63 1.67 12.68
N VAL A 56 6.07 0.51 13.15
CA VAL A 56 5.78 0.02 14.51
C VAL A 56 6.48 0.90 15.55
N GLY A 57 7.79 1.12 15.40
CA GLY A 57 8.59 1.85 16.39
C GLY A 57 8.18 3.31 16.58
N LEU A 58 7.64 3.94 15.54
CA LEU A 58 7.21 5.34 15.56
C LEU A 58 5.70 5.51 15.68
N ASN A 59 4.94 4.41 15.81
CA ASN A 59 3.47 4.43 15.74
C ASN A 59 2.97 5.15 14.50
N GLY A 60 3.59 4.85 13.36
CA GLY A 60 3.30 5.48 12.08
C GLY A 60 2.24 4.73 11.27
N TYR A 61 2.01 5.20 10.07
CA TYR A 61 1.09 4.59 9.12
C TYR A 61 1.67 4.63 7.69
N THR A 62 1.14 3.80 6.83
CA THR A 62 1.35 3.87 5.39
C THR A 62 0.00 3.71 4.67
N LEU A 63 -0.09 4.23 3.46
CA LEU A 63 -1.27 4.07 2.61
C LEU A 63 -1.03 2.88 1.66
N CYS A 64 -1.93 1.93 1.65
CA CYS A 64 -1.79 0.70 0.87
C CYS A 64 -3.16 0.16 0.44
N SER A 65 -3.15 -0.97 -0.25
CA SER A 65 -4.37 -1.68 -0.65
C SER A 65 -5.21 -2.22 0.50
N GLY A 66 -4.67 -2.25 1.71
CA GLY A 66 -5.31 -2.85 2.88
C GLY A 66 -5.18 -4.37 2.95
N ILE A 67 -4.53 -5.00 1.98
CA ILE A 67 -4.28 -6.44 1.99
C ILE A 67 -3.00 -6.69 2.80
N ILE A 68 -3.15 -7.35 3.94
CA ILE A 68 -2.05 -7.69 4.84
C ILE A 68 -1.98 -9.22 4.95
N CYS A 69 -0.79 -9.76 4.74
CA CYS A 69 -0.50 -11.16 5.00
C CYS A 69 0.04 -11.30 6.43
N GLU A 70 -0.79 -11.75 7.36
CA GLU A 70 -0.41 -11.91 8.77
C GLU A 70 0.73 -12.91 8.96
N GLU A 71 0.78 -13.95 8.11
CA GLU A 71 1.84 -14.97 8.15
C GLU A 71 3.23 -14.39 7.87
N LEU A 72 3.31 -13.30 7.07
CA LEU A 72 4.56 -12.64 6.73
C LEU A 72 4.86 -11.42 7.60
N ASN A 73 3.83 -10.73 8.07
CA ASN A 73 3.99 -9.45 8.76
C ASN A 73 3.71 -9.52 10.26
N GLY A 74 3.17 -10.64 10.76
CA GLY A 74 2.76 -10.77 12.16
C GLY A 74 1.45 -10.01 12.46
N ASP A 75 1.16 -9.85 13.74
CA ASP A 75 -0.06 -9.24 14.27
C ASP A 75 0.12 -7.77 14.74
N GLU A 76 1.29 -7.21 14.51
CA GLU A 76 1.62 -5.84 14.91
C GLU A 76 0.98 -4.76 14.01
N TYR A 77 0.44 -5.17 12.85
CA TYR A 77 -0.15 -4.28 11.86
C TYR A 77 -1.65 -4.52 11.74
N CYS A 78 -2.38 -3.46 11.48
CA CYS A 78 -3.80 -3.57 11.15
C CYS A 78 -4.14 -2.67 9.96
N ALA A 79 -5.02 -3.16 9.08
CA ALA A 79 -5.61 -2.35 8.02
C ALA A 79 -6.86 -1.64 8.55
N VAL A 80 -6.94 -0.34 8.31
CA VAL A 80 -8.12 0.48 8.60
C VAL A 80 -8.55 1.17 7.32
N LYS A 81 -9.83 1.10 6.99
CA LYS A 81 -10.36 1.73 5.78
C LYS A 81 -10.21 3.25 5.87
N LEU A 82 -9.62 3.85 4.84
CA LEU A 82 -9.52 5.29 4.70
C LEU A 82 -10.81 5.88 4.11
N ASP A 83 -11.32 6.92 4.71
CA ASP A 83 -12.44 7.73 4.18
C ASP A 83 -11.89 8.71 3.15
N ALA A 84 -11.60 8.20 1.95
CA ALA A 84 -11.10 8.96 0.83
C ALA A 84 -11.79 8.51 -0.47
N LYS A 85 -11.82 9.40 -1.46
CA LYS A 85 -12.40 9.12 -2.77
C LYS A 85 -11.43 8.39 -3.70
N GLU A 86 -10.16 8.38 -3.36
CA GLU A 86 -9.10 7.76 -4.14
C GLU A 86 -9.23 6.23 -4.07
N VAL A 87 -9.01 5.60 -5.21
CA VAL A 87 -9.06 4.16 -5.38
C VAL A 87 -7.71 3.70 -5.92
N MET A 88 -7.20 2.62 -5.36
CA MET A 88 -6.01 1.94 -5.90
C MET A 88 -6.48 0.87 -6.89
N ASP A 89 -6.14 1.04 -8.17
CA ASP A 89 -6.38 0.05 -9.20
C ASP A 89 -5.21 -0.95 -9.23
N ILE A 90 -5.52 -2.21 -8.96
CA ILE A 90 -4.55 -3.30 -9.02
C ILE A 90 -4.82 -4.11 -10.27
N GLY A 91 -3.82 -4.23 -11.12
CA GLY A 91 -3.94 -4.93 -12.39
C GLY A 91 -2.65 -5.64 -12.80
N TYR A 92 -2.62 -6.11 -14.03
CA TYR A 92 -1.44 -6.72 -14.61
C TYR A 92 -1.18 -6.20 -16.02
N ILE A 93 0.05 -6.27 -16.44
CA ILE A 93 0.48 -5.91 -17.79
C ILE A 93 0.89 -7.18 -18.52
N SER A 94 0.34 -7.38 -19.71
CA SER A 94 0.72 -8.49 -20.59
C SER A 94 1.07 -8.00 -21.99
N ARG A 95 1.89 -8.76 -22.69
CA ARG A 95 2.21 -8.45 -24.09
C ARG A 95 1.01 -8.75 -24.98
N LYS A 96 0.63 -7.78 -25.81
CA LYS A 96 -0.50 -7.93 -26.75
C LYS A 96 -0.26 -9.12 -27.68
N GLY A 97 -1.28 -9.98 -27.82
CA GLY A 97 -1.26 -11.12 -28.73
C GLY A 97 -0.51 -12.36 -28.20
N ILE A 98 -0.01 -12.34 -26.97
CA ILE A 98 0.61 -13.51 -26.33
C ILE A 98 -0.33 -13.99 -25.21
N ALA A 99 -0.69 -15.28 -25.29
CA ALA A 99 -1.46 -15.92 -24.23
C ALA A 99 -0.61 -16.06 -22.97
N LEU A 100 -1.24 -15.92 -21.82
CA LEU A 100 -0.59 -16.17 -20.53
C LEU A 100 -0.25 -17.67 -20.42
N SER A 101 0.87 -17.96 -19.78
CA SER A 101 1.20 -19.32 -19.38
C SER A 101 0.19 -19.85 -18.37
N THR A 102 0.13 -21.17 -18.21
CA THR A 102 -0.75 -21.82 -17.21
C THR A 102 -0.52 -21.27 -15.80
N ILE A 103 0.75 -21.08 -15.42
CA ILE A 103 1.12 -20.48 -14.12
C ILE A 103 0.64 -19.02 -14.04
N GLY A 104 0.78 -18.25 -15.11
CA GLY A 104 0.28 -16.87 -15.17
C GLY A 104 -1.23 -16.79 -15.00
N GLN A 105 -1.98 -17.71 -15.60
CA GLN A 105 -3.43 -17.79 -15.43
C GLN A 105 -3.81 -18.13 -13.98
N GLN A 106 -3.17 -19.14 -13.39
CA GLN A 106 -3.40 -19.53 -11.99
C GLN A 106 -3.08 -18.37 -11.03
N TYR A 107 -2.00 -17.63 -11.28
CA TYR A 107 -1.64 -16.46 -10.47
C TYR A 107 -2.72 -15.38 -10.53
N LEU A 108 -3.26 -15.09 -11.71
CA LEU A 108 -4.35 -14.12 -11.86
C LEU A 108 -5.64 -14.59 -11.19
N GLU A 109 -5.95 -15.88 -11.26
CA GLU A 109 -7.09 -16.46 -10.55
C GLU A 109 -6.95 -16.27 -9.03
N GLU A 110 -5.74 -16.51 -8.49
CA GLU A 110 -5.48 -16.29 -7.06
C GLU A 110 -5.60 -14.81 -6.68
N ILE A 111 -4.97 -13.88 -7.41
CA ILE A 111 -5.08 -12.44 -7.14
C ILE A 111 -6.54 -11.96 -7.20
N SER A 112 -7.33 -12.48 -8.14
CA SER A 112 -8.73 -12.06 -8.30
C SER A 112 -9.63 -12.42 -7.11
N LYS A 113 -9.19 -13.31 -6.23
CA LYS A 113 -9.90 -13.65 -4.99
C LYS A 113 -9.79 -12.55 -3.94
N TYR A 114 -8.74 -11.73 -4.01
CA TYR A 114 -8.56 -10.58 -3.13
C TYR A 114 -9.32 -9.39 -3.71
N LYS A 115 -10.58 -9.27 -3.36
CA LYS A 115 -11.36 -8.07 -3.68
C LYS A 115 -11.07 -7.00 -2.64
N ALA A 116 -10.96 -5.74 -3.09
CA ALA A 116 -10.82 -4.61 -2.18
C ALA A 116 -11.91 -4.66 -1.08
N LEU A 117 -11.47 -4.44 0.13
CA LEU A 117 -12.32 -4.32 1.32
C LEU A 117 -13.20 -3.06 1.23
#